data_5731bcfd55e3244ea659c18f062a0cb7
#
_entry.id   5731bcfd55e3244ea659c18f062a0cb7
#
_cell.length_a   1.000
_cell.length_b   1.000
_cell.length_c   1.000
_cell.angle_alpha   90.00
_cell.angle_beta   90.00
_cell.angle_gamma   90.00
#
_symmetry.space_group_name_H-M   'P 1'
#
loop_
_entity.id
_entity.type
_entity.pdbx_description
1 polymer ?
#
loop_
_entity_poly.entity_id
_entity_poly.type
_entity_poly.pdbx_seq_one_letter_code
_entity_poly.pdbx_strand_id
1 'polypeptide(L)'
;YGEADADRALDFTSYQQLVVHPHVGQLLLSQLTDYPAALARAIGEHHEHLDGSGYPHALQRDAISPLGRLLAVTEGSLAVLRGERPYLARVSVALRVVPGEYDLSWLGRIAEAARTQPALHATRGAEEVQARLSRLDAALHAAHAQTAALVVGAETPALKNALILAHHLLDRLRTGYNASGLWGTESVAAQDAAEVEAVEDELLFRLRAIKRAALLRAGDLSPDDAQRLNRLCDGLGGAEV
;
A
#
# COMPACT_ATOMS: atom_id res chain seq x y z
N TYR A 1 -13.41 -12.84 -7.04
CA TYR A 1 -12.96 -11.54 -7.50
C TYR A 1 -11.97 -11.77 -8.63
N GLY A 2 -12.35 -11.45 -9.86
CA GLY A 2 -11.59 -11.77 -11.05
C GLY A 2 -10.41 -10.82 -11.25
N GLU A 3 -9.39 -11.30 -11.93
CA GLU A 3 -8.13 -10.63 -12.27
C GLU A 3 -8.27 -9.29 -13.01
N ALA A 4 -9.47 -8.92 -13.45
CA ALA A 4 -9.74 -7.67 -14.18
C ALA A 4 -9.90 -6.43 -13.29
N ASP A 5 -9.96 -6.57 -11.96
CA ASP A 5 -10.37 -5.48 -11.06
C ASP A 5 -9.22 -4.79 -10.32
N ALA A 6 -7.99 -5.22 -10.48
CA ALA A 6 -6.84 -4.58 -9.81
C ALA A 6 -6.61 -3.13 -10.30
N ASP A 7 -6.97 -2.82 -11.54
CA ASP A 7 -6.83 -1.49 -12.16
C ASP A 7 -8.15 -0.73 -12.36
N ARG A 8 -9.30 -1.36 -12.12
CA ARG A 8 -10.56 -0.62 -12.10
C ARG A 8 -10.63 0.20 -10.82
N ALA A 9 -10.87 1.48 -10.97
CA ALA A 9 -11.28 2.34 -9.86
C ALA A 9 -12.53 1.69 -9.22
N LEU A 10 -12.33 0.94 -8.13
CA LEU A 10 -13.43 0.41 -7.35
C LEU A 10 -14.28 1.59 -6.92
N ASP A 11 -15.59 1.53 -7.16
CA ASP A 11 -16.49 2.49 -6.56
C ASP A 11 -16.46 2.36 -5.03
N PHE A 12 -16.90 3.40 -4.36
CA PHE A 12 -16.88 3.47 -2.90
C PHE A 12 -17.56 2.28 -2.21
N THR A 13 -18.71 1.83 -2.74
CA THR A 13 -19.48 0.71 -2.17
C THR A 13 -18.74 -0.60 -2.28
N SER A 14 -18.16 -0.89 -3.43
CA SER A 14 -17.36 -2.10 -3.68
C SER A 14 -16.11 -2.11 -2.79
N TYR A 15 -15.50 -0.95 -2.57
CA TYR A 15 -14.34 -0.86 -1.69
C TYR A 15 -14.71 -1.03 -0.19
N GLN A 16 -15.85 -0.49 0.26
CA GLN A 16 -16.35 -0.77 1.61
C GLN A 16 -16.57 -2.27 1.83
N GLN A 17 -17.16 -2.97 0.87
CA GLN A 17 -17.34 -4.41 0.92
C GLN A 17 -16.00 -5.15 0.97
N LEU A 18 -15.01 -4.67 0.21
CA LEU A 18 -13.66 -5.25 0.23
C LEU A 18 -13.02 -5.15 1.62
N VAL A 19 -13.10 -4.01 2.27
CA VAL A 19 -12.44 -3.78 3.58
C VAL A 19 -13.05 -4.60 4.71
N VAL A 20 -14.31 -4.98 4.62
CA VAL A 20 -14.97 -5.77 5.67
C VAL A 20 -14.79 -7.29 5.50
N HIS A 21 -14.28 -7.78 4.35
CA HIS A 21 -14.18 -9.23 4.11
C HIS A 21 -13.33 -10.00 5.12
N PRO A 22 -12.23 -9.46 5.72
CA PRO A 22 -11.51 -10.18 6.76
C PRO A 22 -12.38 -10.46 7.98
N HIS A 23 -13.15 -9.46 8.40
CA HIS A 23 -14.07 -9.60 9.52
C HIS A 23 -15.20 -10.61 9.21
N VAL A 24 -15.79 -10.54 8.03
CA VAL A 24 -16.80 -11.50 7.59
C VAL A 24 -16.22 -12.92 7.54
N GLY A 25 -15.02 -13.09 6.98
CA GLY A 25 -14.32 -14.37 6.94
C GLY A 25 -14.08 -14.95 8.34
N GLN A 26 -13.63 -14.11 9.29
CA GLN A 26 -13.45 -14.50 10.68
C GLN A 26 -14.77 -14.96 11.32
N LEU A 27 -15.87 -14.23 11.13
CA LEU A 27 -17.19 -14.59 11.66
C LEU A 27 -17.69 -15.92 11.09
N LEU A 28 -17.59 -16.11 9.77
CA LEU A 28 -18.00 -17.34 9.11
C LEU A 28 -17.25 -18.55 9.66
N LEU A 29 -15.92 -18.44 9.78
CA LEU A 29 -15.10 -19.52 10.33
C LEU A 29 -15.45 -19.82 11.80
N SER A 30 -15.65 -18.79 12.61
CA SER A 30 -15.94 -18.94 14.05
C SER A 30 -17.32 -19.49 14.34
N GLN A 31 -18.31 -19.20 13.47
CA GLN A 31 -19.70 -19.57 13.74
C GLN A 31 -20.19 -20.80 12.96
N LEU A 32 -19.59 -21.07 11.80
CA LEU A 32 -20.08 -22.10 10.89
C LEU A 32 -19.13 -23.30 10.75
N THR A 33 -17.96 -23.28 11.43
CA THR A 33 -16.97 -24.37 11.32
C THR A 33 -16.34 -24.69 12.66
N ASP A 34 -15.73 -25.87 12.77
CA ASP A 34 -14.95 -26.32 13.92
C ASP A 34 -13.45 -26.00 13.80
N TYR A 35 -13.07 -25.06 12.93
CA TYR A 35 -11.67 -24.65 12.81
C TYR A 35 -11.15 -23.98 14.10
N PRO A 36 -9.86 -24.16 14.43
CA PRO A 36 -9.27 -23.50 15.59
C PRO A 36 -9.50 -21.99 15.59
N ALA A 37 -9.83 -21.41 16.74
CA ALA A 37 -10.05 -19.96 16.89
C ALA A 37 -8.85 -19.13 16.41
N ALA A 38 -7.62 -19.66 16.51
CA ALA A 38 -6.42 -19.02 16.02
C ALA A 38 -6.43 -18.84 14.49
N LEU A 39 -7.02 -19.77 13.74
CA LEU A 39 -7.17 -19.64 12.28
C LEU A 39 -8.21 -18.57 11.93
N ALA A 40 -9.37 -18.60 12.58
CA ALA A 40 -10.40 -17.58 12.37
C ALA A 40 -9.86 -16.17 12.66
N ARG A 41 -9.11 -16.03 13.77
CA ARG A 41 -8.42 -14.80 14.13
C ARG A 41 -7.44 -14.34 13.02
N ALA A 42 -6.59 -15.22 12.53
CA ALA A 42 -5.62 -14.92 11.50
C ALA A 42 -6.29 -14.46 10.18
N ILE A 43 -7.43 -15.04 9.82
CA ILE A 43 -8.24 -14.57 8.68
C ILE A 43 -8.77 -13.16 8.92
N GLY A 44 -9.16 -12.80 10.14
CA GLY A 44 -9.54 -11.43 10.49
C GLY A 44 -8.38 -10.42 10.38
N GLU A 45 -7.14 -10.91 10.48
CA GLU A 45 -5.92 -10.08 10.57
C GLU A 45 -5.10 -10.02 9.28
N HIS A 46 -5.46 -10.74 8.19
CA HIS A 46 -4.57 -10.92 7.03
C HIS A 46 -4.32 -9.67 6.18
N HIS A 47 -5.03 -8.58 6.44
CA HIS A 47 -4.77 -7.26 5.89
C HIS A 47 -4.31 -6.25 6.95
N GLU A 48 -3.99 -6.71 8.16
CA GLU A 48 -3.37 -5.85 9.16
C GLU A 48 -1.87 -5.72 8.91
N HIS A 49 -1.32 -4.56 9.19
CA HIS A 49 0.10 -4.25 9.05
C HIS A 49 0.71 -3.88 10.40
N LEU A 50 1.98 -4.26 10.64
CA LEU A 50 2.64 -4.05 11.93
C LEU A 50 2.73 -2.58 12.36
N ASP A 51 2.68 -1.66 11.43
CA ASP A 51 2.70 -0.21 11.66
C ASP A 51 1.31 0.39 11.91
N GLY A 52 0.24 -0.41 11.81
CA GLY A 52 -1.14 0.03 11.99
C GLY A 52 -1.78 0.66 10.75
N SER A 53 -1.11 0.60 9.59
CA SER A 53 -1.68 1.09 8.32
C SER A 53 -2.69 0.14 7.69
N GLY A 54 -2.80 -1.08 8.21
CA GLY A 54 -3.70 -2.12 7.74
C GLY A 54 -5.17 -1.93 8.13
N TYR A 55 -5.98 -2.91 7.82
CA TYR A 55 -7.41 -2.96 8.11
C TYR A 55 -7.87 -4.39 8.47
N PRO A 56 -9.05 -4.60 9.08
CA PRO A 56 -10.10 -3.63 9.38
C PRO A 56 -9.93 -2.89 10.72
N HIS A 57 -9.05 -3.35 11.61
CA HIS A 57 -8.96 -2.87 12.99
C HIS A 57 -7.76 -1.96 13.26
N ALA A 58 -6.87 -1.77 12.28
CA ALA A 58 -5.61 -1.03 12.41
C ALA A 58 -4.76 -1.53 13.59
N LEU A 59 -4.66 -2.87 13.72
CA LEU A 59 -3.85 -3.52 14.74
C LEU A 59 -2.37 -3.21 14.52
N GLN A 60 -1.60 -3.23 15.60
CA GLN A 60 -0.17 -2.92 15.54
C GLN A 60 0.67 -4.02 16.20
N ARG A 61 1.85 -4.28 15.63
CA ARG A 61 2.89 -5.13 16.24
C ARG A 61 2.32 -6.41 16.88
N ASP A 62 2.49 -6.56 18.18
CA ASP A 62 2.12 -7.77 18.93
C ASP A 62 0.61 -7.98 19.09
N ALA A 63 -0.20 -6.99 18.75
CA ALA A 63 -1.64 -7.17 18.64
C ALA A 63 -2.04 -8.09 17.47
N ILE A 64 -1.19 -8.20 16.43
CA ILE A 64 -1.39 -9.11 15.29
C ILE A 64 -0.78 -10.48 15.65
N SER A 65 -1.57 -11.55 15.52
CA SER A 65 -1.13 -12.91 15.79
C SER A 65 0.01 -13.33 14.83
N PRO A 66 0.88 -14.28 15.23
CA PRO A 66 1.94 -14.76 14.35
C PRO A 66 1.43 -15.31 13.02
N LEU A 67 0.28 -15.99 13.04
CA LEU A 67 -0.36 -16.51 11.84
C LEU A 67 -0.98 -15.39 10.99
N GLY A 68 -1.55 -14.35 11.61
CA GLY A 68 -2.02 -13.15 10.93
C GLY A 68 -0.88 -12.42 10.19
N ARG A 69 0.28 -12.26 10.83
CA ARG A 69 1.48 -11.69 10.20
C ARG A 69 1.97 -12.51 9.00
N LEU A 70 1.94 -13.84 9.11
CA LEU A 70 2.29 -14.73 7.98
C LEU A 70 1.30 -14.54 6.82
N LEU A 71 0.01 -14.53 7.10
CA LEU A 71 -1.02 -14.35 6.07
C LEU A 71 -0.92 -12.97 5.41
N ALA A 72 -0.64 -11.90 6.18
CA ALA A 72 -0.44 -10.56 5.63
C ALA A 72 0.73 -10.51 4.63
N VAL A 73 1.88 -11.09 4.98
CA VAL A 73 3.02 -11.20 4.06
C VAL A 73 2.68 -12.06 2.84
N THR A 74 1.92 -13.13 3.02
CA THR A 74 1.50 -14.02 1.92
C THR A 74 0.58 -13.29 0.95
N GLU A 75 -0.41 -12.56 1.47
CA GLU A 75 -1.35 -11.79 0.65
C GLU A 75 -0.64 -10.66 -0.12
N GLY A 76 0.22 -9.89 0.57
CA GLY A 76 1.05 -8.87 -0.09
C GLY A 76 1.95 -9.47 -1.17
N SER A 77 2.54 -10.64 -0.93
CA SER A 77 3.35 -11.36 -1.92
C SER A 77 2.52 -11.77 -3.14
N LEU A 78 1.33 -12.32 -2.92
CA LEU A 78 0.43 -12.74 -3.99
C LEU A 78 -0.08 -11.54 -4.81
N ALA A 79 -0.32 -10.40 -4.18
CA ALA A 79 -0.71 -9.17 -4.88
C ALA A 79 0.36 -8.75 -5.91
N VAL A 80 1.64 -8.81 -5.52
CA VAL A 80 2.76 -8.51 -6.42
C VAL A 80 2.93 -9.59 -7.51
N LEU A 81 2.77 -10.87 -7.16
CA LEU A 81 2.93 -11.99 -8.09
C LEU A 81 1.79 -12.12 -9.12
N ARG A 82 0.62 -11.56 -8.85
CA ARG A 82 -0.48 -11.48 -9.83
C ARG A 82 -0.27 -10.43 -10.91
N GLY A 83 0.72 -9.55 -10.75
CA GLY A 83 1.10 -8.58 -11.77
C GLY A 83 1.77 -9.22 -12.97
N GLU A 84 2.09 -8.42 -13.97
CA GLU A 84 2.69 -8.87 -15.24
C GLU A 84 4.06 -9.55 -15.08
N ARG A 85 4.73 -9.35 -13.96
CA ARG A 85 6.10 -9.81 -13.69
C ARG A 85 6.20 -10.54 -12.35
N PRO A 86 5.83 -11.83 -12.28
CA PRO A 86 5.70 -12.60 -11.04
C PRO A 86 7.07 -13.13 -10.53
N TYR A 87 7.99 -12.24 -10.17
CA TYR A 87 9.29 -12.61 -9.62
C TYR A 87 9.38 -12.36 -8.11
N LEU A 88 9.93 -13.32 -7.35
CA LEU A 88 10.14 -13.15 -5.91
C LEU A 88 11.10 -12.00 -5.57
N ALA A 89 12.04 -11.69 -6.43
CA ALA A 89 12.90 -10.52 -6.26
C ALA A 89 12.07 -9.22 -6.20
N ARG A 90 11.05 -9.10 -7.07
CA ARG A 90 10.10 -7.97 -7.05
C ARG A 90 9.28 -7.94 -5.76
N VAL A 91 8.79 -9.09 -5.30
CA VAL A 91 8.10 -9.21 -4.00
C VAL A 91 8.99 -8.72 -2.87
N SER A 92 10.26 -9.17 -2.87
CA SER A 92 11.23 -8.77 -1.83
C SER A 92 11.48 -7.26 -1.80
N VAL A 93 11.47 -6.59 -2.94
CA VAL A 93 11.58 -5.13 -3.03
C VAL A 93 10.28 -4.47 -2.56
N ALA A 94 9.15 -4.84 -3.15
CA ALA A 94 7.84 -4.24 -2.91
C ALA A 94 7.45 -4.23 -1.43
N LEU A 95 7.59 -5.38 -0.74
CA LEU A 95 7.20 -5.49 0.67
C LEU A 95 8.14 -4.75 1.65
N ARG A 96 9.25 -4.19 1.16
CA ARG A 96 10.18 -3.38 1.96
C ARG A 96 10.09 -1.88 1.72
N VAL A 97 9.30 -1.46 0.75
CA VAL A 97 9.15 -0.05 0.38
C VAL A 97 8.70 0.80 1.58
N VAL A 98 7.83 0.24 2.44
CA VAL A 98 7.44 0.90 3.69
C VAL A 98 8.08 0.16 4.88
N PRO A 99 9.07 0.76 5.56
CA PRO A 99 9.73 0.12 6.68
C PRO A 99 8.79 -0.16 7.85
N GLY A 100 8.83 -1.39 8.37
CA GLY A 100 8.05 -1.79 9.54
C GLY A 100 6.59 -2.14 9.25
N GLU A 101 6.18 -2.23 8.00
CA GLU A 101 4.84 -2.68 7.60
C GLU A 101 4.67 -4.18 7.80
N TYR A 102 5.66 -4.97 7.42
CA TYR A 102 5.63 -6.43 7.49
C TYR A 102 6.70 -6.99 8.45
N ASP A 103 6.51 -8.25 8.85
CA ASP A 103 7.45 -8.98 9.72
C ASP A 103 8.76 -9.29 8.98
N LEU A 104 9.87 -8.78 9.51
CA LEU A 104 11.19 -8.88 8.90
C LEU A 104 11.69 -10.31 8.77
N SER A 105 11.23 -11.24 9.63
CA SER A 105 11.64 -12.65 9.57
C SER A 105 11.09 -13.31 8.30
N TRP A 106 9.85 -13.02 7.92
CA TRP A 106 9.23 -13.51 6.69
C TRP A 106 9.80 -12.81 5.45
N LEU A 107 10.03 -11.49 5.53
CA LEU A 107 10.69 -10.76 4.43
C LEU A 107 12.10 -11.31 4.15
N GLY A 108 12.84 -11.68 5.19
CA GLY A 108 14.15 -12.32 5.07
C GLY A 108 14.10 -13.64 4.30
N ARG A 109 13.09 -14.48 4.57
CA ARG A 109 12.86 -15.76 3.86
C ARG A 109 12.51 -15.55 2.37
N ILE A 110 11.69 -14.55 2.07
CA ILE A 110 11.36 -14.18 0.69
C ILE A 110 12.61 -13.72 -0.04
N ALA A 111 13.42 -12.85 0.59
CA ALA A 111 14.67 -12.36 -0.01
C ALA A 111 15.68 -13.49 -0.26
N GLU A 112 15.77 -14.47 0.63
CA GLU A 112 16.62 -15.64 0.44
C GLU A 112 16.13 -16.51 -0.73
N ALA A 113 14.84 -16.80 -0.78
CA ALA A 113 14.25 -17.54 -1.89
C ALA A 113 14.40 -16.80 -3.22
N ALA A 114 14.32 -15.48 -3.24
CA ALA A 114 14.53 -14.66 -4.43
C ALA A 114 15.94 -14.80 -5.03
N ARG A 115 16.97 -15.03 -4.20
CA ARG A 115 18.35 -15.21 -4.69
C ARG A 115 18.54 -16.46 -5.55
N THR A 116 17.64 -17.43 -5.44
CA THR A 116 17.69 -18.67 -6.23
C THR A 116 16.97 -18.56 -7.57
N GLN A 117 16.32 -17.42 -7.83
CA GLN A 117 15.58 -17.14 -9.06
C GLN A 117 16.38 -16.24 -10.01
N PRO A 118 15.97 -16.17 -11.29
CA PRO A 118 16.57 -15.25 -12.25
C PRO A 118 16.51 -13.81 -11.73
N ALA A 119 17.56 -13.03 -12.02
CA ALA A 119 17.62 -11.62 -11.67
C ALA A 119 16.48 -10.83 -12.33
N LEU A 120 16.07 -9.74 -11.69
CA LEU A 120 15.16 -8.80 -12.30
C LEU A 120 15.79 -8.17 -13.54
N HIS A 121 14.99 -7.98 -14.57
CA HIS A 121 15.38 -7.23 -15.77
C HIS A 121 14.50 -5.98 -15.87
N ALA A 122 15.16 -4.84 -16.06
CA ALA A 122 14.44 -3.61 -16.33
C ALA A 122 13.74 -3.69 -17.69
N THR A 123 12.54 -3.14 -17.77
CA THR A 123 11.79 -2.99 -19.03
C THR A 123 11.92 -1.60 -19.61
N ARG A 124 12.36 -0.64 -18.79
CA ARG A 124 12.55 0.77 -19.13
C ARG A 124 14.03 1.13 -19.09
N GLY A 125 14.41 2.14 -19.87
CA GLY A 125 15.76 2.71 -19.82
C GLY A 125 16.02 3.45 -18.52
N ALA A 126 17.28 3.49 -18.07
CA ALA A 126 17.64 4.14 -16.80
C ALA A 126 17.23 5.63 -16.74
N GLU A 127 17.34 6.36 -17.85
CA GLU A 127 16.91 7.76 -17.94
C GLU A 127 15.40 7.92 -17.76
N GLU A 128 14.61 7.04 -18.35
CA GLU A 128 13.16 7.02 -18.20
C GLU A 128 12.76 6.75 -16.76
N VAL A 129 13.36 5.73 -16.13
CA VAL A 129 13.13 5.38 -14.73
C VAL A 129 13.47 6.56 -13.82
N GLN A 130 14.61 7.21 -14.03
CA GLN A 130 15.02 8.39 -13.27
C GLN A 130 14.04 9.56 -13.42
N ALA A 131 13.55 9.83 -14.63
CA ALA A 131 12.57 10.88 -14.89
C ALA A 131 11.22 10.59 -14.20
N ARG A 132 10.81 9.32 -14.16
CA ARG A 132 9.58 8.89 -13.49
C ARG A 132 9.70 8.99 -11.96
N LEU A 133 10.84 8.57 -11.39
CA LEU A 133 11.12 8.75 -9.96
C LEU A 133 11.07 10.22 -9.54
N SER A 134 11.68 11.10 -10.34
CA SER A 134 11.66 12.54 -10.05
C SER A 134 10.25 13.12 -10.06
N ARG A 135 9.39 12.66 -10.98
CA ARG A 135 7.97 13.05 -11.02
C ARG A 135 7.21 12.50 -9.81
N LEU A 136 7.46 11.26 -9.44
CA LEU A 136 6.84 10.62 -8.28
C LEU A 136 7.22 11.33 -6.99
N ASP A 137 8.49 11.71 -6.83
CA ASP A 137 8.95 12.51 -5.70
C ASP A 137 8.22 13.86 -5.61
N ALA A 138 8.19 14.58 -6.70
CA ALA A 138 7.48 15.87 -6.75
C ALA A 138 6.00 15.70 -6.39
N ALA A 139 5.34 14.65 -6.88
CA ALA A 139 3.94 14.34 -6.57
C ALA A 139 3.75 13.99 -5.09
N LEU A 140 4.63 13.18 -4.49
CA LEU A 140 4.59 12.84 -3.07
C LEU A 140 4.78 14.08 -2.18
N HIS A 141 5.72 14.94 -2.53
CA HIS A 141 5.94 16.21 -1.82
C HIS A 141 4.73 17.14 -1.90
N ALA A 142 4.18 17.32 -3.09
CA ALA A 142 3.01 18.16 -3.30
C ALA A 142 1.79 17.64 -2.55
N ALA A 143 1.52 16.33 -2.63
CA ALA A 143 0.41 15.68 -1.94
C ALA A 143 0.53 15.78 -0.42
N HIS A 144 1.73 15.56 0.13
CA HIS A 144 1.99 15.68 1.55
C HIS A 144 1.75 17.12 2.06
N ALA A 145 2.30 18.12 1.36
CA ALA A 145 2.11 19.53 1.70
C ALA A 145 0.63 19.95 1.60
N GLN A 146 -0.04 19.55 0.53
CA GLN A 146 -1.46 19.85 0.31
C GLN A 146 -2.34 19.21 1.39
N THR A 147 -2.08 17.95 1.74
CA THR A 147 -2.83 17.25 2.79
C THR A 147 -2.66 17.93 4.14
N ALA A 148 -1.43 18.33 4.50
CA ALA A 148 -1.15 19.06 5.74
C ALA A 148 -1.93 20.39 5.81
N ALA A 149 -1.96 21.15 4.71
CA ALA A 149 -2.71 22.39 4.64
C ALA A 149 -4.23 22.17 4.78
N LEU A 150 -4.76 21.13 4.15
CA LEU A 150 -6.19 20.78 4.23
C LEU A 150 -6.59 20.30 5.63
N VAL A 151 -5.72 19.57 6.36
CA VAL A 151 -5.98 19.16 7.75
C VAL A 151 -6.21 20.37 8.65
N VAL A 152 -5.42 21.44 8.47
CA VAL A 152 -5.56 22.69 9.25
C VAL A 152 -6.88 23.39 8.93
N GLY A 153 -7.31 23.38 7.67
CA GLY A 153 -8.54 24.04 7.20
C GLY A 153 -9.81 23.17 7.28
N ALA A 154 -9.71 21.94 7.79
CA ALA A 154 -10.86 21.04 7.88
C ALA A 154 -11.78 21.44 9.06
N GLU A 155 -13.03 21.79 8.77
CA GLU A 155 -14.02 22.22 9.77
C GLU A 155 -14.79 21.03 10.36
N THR A 156 -15.02 19.98 9.55
CA THR A 156 -15.77 18.80 9.99
C THR A 156 -14.85 17.71 10.55
N PRO A 157 -15.22 17.03 11.66
CA PRO A 157 -14.42 15.91 12.20
C PRO A 157 -14.23 14.78 11.19
N ALA A 158 -15.23 14.49 10.36
CA ALA A 158 -15.17 13.44 9.35
C ALA A 158 -14.10 13.73 8.29
N LEU A 159 -14.09 14.93 7.70
CA LEU A 159 -13.06 15.38 6.75
C LEU A 159 -11.69 15.38 7.41
N LYS A 160 -11.58 15.93 8.62
CA LYS A 160 -10.31 15.98 9.36
C LYS A 160 -9.73 14.60 9.58
N ASN A 161 -10.53 13.62 9.98
CA ASN A 161 -10.08 12.23 10.18
C ASN A 161 -9.62 11.58 8.87
N ALA A 162 -10.33 11.80 7.75
CA ALA A 162 -9.93 11.29 6.45
C ALA A 162 -8.59 11.89 6.00
N LEU A 163 -8.40 13.19 6.18
CA LEU A 163 -7.17 13.90 5.83
C LEU A 163 -5.99 13.51 6.73
N ILE A 164 -6.21 13.31 8.03
CA ILE A 164 -5.17 12.84 8.97
C ILE A 164 -4.69 11.45 8.55
N LEU A 165 -5.61 10.54 8.19
CA LEU A 165 -5.23 9.22 7.69
C LEU A 165 -4.42 9.32 6.41
N ALA A 166 -4.90 10.08 5.43
CA ALA A 166 -4.19 10.28 4.17
C ALA A 166 -2.79 10.88 4.39
N HIS A 167 -2.69 11.88 5.25
CA HIS A 167 -1.42 12.50 5.61
C HIS A 167 -0.45 11.51 6.27
N HIS A 168 -0.92 10.71 7.22
CA HIS A 168 -0.13 9.68 7.88
C HIS A 168 0.40 8.64 6.87
N LEU A 169 -0.46 8.14 5.98
CA LEU A 169 -0.05 7.16 4.97
C LEU A 169 0.94 7.75 3.96
N LEU A 170 0.76 9.00 3.55
CA LEU A 170 1.72 9.71 2.68
C LEU A 170 3.07 9.93 3.38
N ASP A 171 3.08 10.28 4.66
CA ASP A 171 4.30 10.44 5.45
C ASP A 171 5.07 9.12 5.57
N ARG A 172 4.37 8.02 5.82
CA ARG A 172 4.95 6.67 5.85
C ARG A 172 5.55 6.28 4.50
N LEU A 173 4.82 6.52 3.42
CA LEU A 173 5.28 6.21 2.06
C LEU A 173 6.53 7.03 1.72
N ARG A 174 6.54 8.30 2.06
CA ARG A 174 7.68 9.21 1.87
C ARG A 174 8.90 8.80 2.70
N THR A 175 8.67 8.39 3.95
CA THR A 175 9.73 7.87 4.81
C THR A 175 10.35 6.60 4.20
N GLY A 176 9.54 5.68 3.69
CA GLY A 176 10.00 4.47 3.02
C GLY A 176 10.80 4.79 1.76
N TYR A 177 10.29 5.69 0.94
CA TYR A 177 10.98 6.14 -0.26
C TYR A 177 12.33 6.79 0.10
N ASN A 178 12.38 7.70 1.08
CA ASN A 178 13.64 8.30 1.56
C ASN A 178 14.63 7.25 2.05
N ALA A 179 14.16 6.26 2.79
CA ALA A 179 14.99 5.18 3.32
C ALA A 179 15.52 4.22 2.23
N SER A 180 14.91 4.21 1.04
CA SER A 180 15.38 3.38 -0.08
C SER A 180 16.72 3.83 -0.67
N GLY A 181 17.14 5.07 -0.40
CA GLY A 181 18.37 5.66 -0.95
C GLY A 181 18.30 6.02 -2.44
N LEU A 182 17.14 5.91 -3.08
CA LEU A 182 16.95 6.17 -4.51
C LEU A 182 17.00 7.67 -4.89
N TRP A 183 17.17 8.56 -3.92
CA TRP A 183 17.25 10.02 -4.10
C TRP A 183 18.59 10.53 -4.63
N GLY A 184 19.61 9.66 -4.66
CA GLY A 184 20.92 10.07 -5.14
C GLY A 184 20.83 10.59 -6.57
N THR A 185 21.39 11.79 -6.78
CA THR A 185 21.53 12.41 -8.11
C THR A 185 22.52 11.63 -9.02
N GLU A 186 23.15 10.60 -8.51
CA GLU A 186 23.99 9.71 -9.27
C GLU A 186 23.10 8.83 -10.16
N SER A 187 23.45 8.73 -11.42
CA SER A 187 22.74 7.95 -12.42
C SER A 187 22.48 6.54 -11.92
N VAL A 188 21.21 6.13 -11.94
CA VAL A 188 20.84 4.73 -11.66
C VAL A 188 21.64 3.85 -12.59
N ALA A 189 22.48 2.99 -12.03
CA ALA A 189 23.24 2.04 -12.84
C ALA A 189 22.24 1.12 -13.54
N ALA A 190 22.53 0.72 -14.79
CA ALA A 190 21.61 -0.14 -15.55
C ALA A 190 21.32 -1.47 -14.84
N GLN A 191 22.21 -1.91 -13.95
CA GLN A 191 22.02 -3.11 -13.11
C GLN A 191 20.96 -2.91 -12.00
N ASP A 192 20.79 -1.67 -11.52
CA ASP A 192 19.84 -1.35 -10.45
C ASP A 192 18.48 -0.90 -11.01
N ALA A 193 18.41 -0.62 -12.32
CA ALA A 193 17.20 -0.09 -12.96
C ALA A 193 15.97 -0.98 -12.73
N ALA A 194 16.14 -2.29 -12.68
CA ALA A 194 15.04 -3.23 -12.46
C ALA A 194 14.48 -3.17 -11.01
N GLU A 195 15.35 -2.97 -10.01
CA GLU A 195 14.93 -2.79 -8.62
C GLU A 195 14.23 -1.44 -8.45
N VAL A 196 14.80 -0.40 -9.06
CA VAL A 196 14.22 0.95 -9.05
C VAL A 196 12.85 0.97 -9.71
N GLU A 197 12.69 0.29 -10.84
CA GLU A 197 11.40 0.11 -11.52
C GLU A 197 10.38 -0.63 -10.63
N ALA A 198 10.82 -1.65 -9.89
CA ALA A 198 9.95 -2.37 -8.96
C ALA A 198 9.52 -1.49 -7.77
N VAL A 199 10.40 -0.64 -7.25
CA VAL A 199 10.08 0.33 -6.20
C VAL A 199 9.09 1.37 -6.73
N GLU A 200 9.31 1.91 -7.91
CA GLU A 200 8.40 2.89 -8.53
C GLU A 200 6.99 2.32 -8.70
N ASP A 201 6.87 1.14 -9.28
CA ASP A 201 5.58 0.49 -9.48
C ASP A 201 4.84 0.25 -8.14
N GLU A 202 5.57 -0.16 -7.09
CA GLU A 202 4.98 -0.34 -5.77
C GLU A 202 4.55 0.99 -5.13
N LEU A 203 5.35 2.04 -5.26
CA LEU A 203 4.98 3.36 -4.75
C LEU A 203 3.72 3.90 -5.41
N LEU A 204 3.58 3.73 -6.72
CA LEU A 204 2.37 4.09 -7.46
C LEU A 204 1.16 3.26 -6.98
N PHE A 205 1.35 1.95 -6.77
CA PHE A 205 0.31 1.10 -6.20
C PHE A 205 -0.14 1.59 -4.82
N ARG A 206 0.80 1.97 -3.95
CA ARG A 206 0.52 2.52 -2.62
C ARG A 206 -0.20 3.86 -2.65
N LEU A 207 0.17 4.75 -3.56
CA LEU A 207 -0.56 6.01 -3.76
C LEU A 207 -2.02 5.78 -4.12
N ARG A 208 -2.30 4.82 -5.00
CA ARG A 208 -3.68 4.40 -5.33
C ARG A 208 -4.40 3.84 -4.11
N ALA A 209 -3.73 3.07 -3.27
CA ALA A 209 -4.29 2.54 -2.03
C ALA A 209 -4.62 3.65 -1.02
N ILE A 210 -3.76 4.67 -0.90
CA ILE A 210 -4.02 5.87 -0.07
C ILE A 210 -5.26 6.62 -0.56
N LYS A 211 -5.38 6.84 -1.87
CA LYS A 211 -6.56 7.43 -2.49
C LYS A 211 -7.83 6.66 -2.10
N ARG A 212 -7.81 5.34 -2.24
CA ARG A 212 -8.94 4.47 -1.87
C ARG A 212 -9.27 4.57 -0.38
N ALA A 213 -8.26 4.52 0.50
CA ALA A 213 -8.45 4.61 1.95
C ALA A 213 -9.02 5.97 2.38
N ALA A 214 -8.61 7.06 1.74
CA ALA A 214 -9.17 8.39 1.97
C ALA A 214 -10.64 8.46 1.53
N LEU A 215 -10.96 7.95 0.34
CA LEU A 215 -12.33 7.92 -0.18
C LEU A 215 -13.28 7.09 0.67
N LEU A 216 -12.80 6.00 1.32
CA LEU A 216 -13.60 5.23 2.27
C LEU A 216 -14.10 6.05 3.45
N ARG A 217 -13.23 6.92 3.95
CA ARG A 217 -13.59 7.81 5.06
C ARG A 217 -14.49 8.95 4.64
N ALA A 218 -14.70 9.13 3.31
CA ALA A 218 -15.55 10.16 2.74
C ALA A 218 -17.06 9.83 2.77
N GLY A 219 -17.46 8.59 3.11
CA GLY A 219 -18.86 8.15 3.05
C GLY A 219 -19.83 8.96 3.88
N ASP A 220 -19.36 9.61 4.94
CA ASP A 220 -20.15 10.45 5.84
C ASP A 220 -19.89 11.96 5.64
N LEU A 221 -19.20 12.33 4.52
CA LEU A 221 -18.86 13.72 4.24
C LEU A 221 -20.01 14.47 3.58
N SER A 222 -20.08 15.78 3.86
CA SER A 222 -20.90 16.70 3.09
C SER A 222 -20.43 16.73 1.61
N PRO A 223 -21.28 17.12 0.64
CA PRO A 223 -20.88 17.23 -0.76
C PRO A 223 -19.64 18.11 -0.99
N ASP A 224 -19.53 19.21 -0.24
CA ASP A 224 -18.41 20.15 -0.33
C ASP A 224 -17.10 19.53 0.20
N ASP A 225 -17.16 18.82 1.31
CA ASP A 225 -16.02 18.12 1.90
C ASP A 225 -15.57 16.95 1.01
N ALA A 226 -16.52 16.19 0.45
CA ALA A 226 -16.24 15.14 -0.51
C ALA A 226 -15.55 15.70 -1.76
N GLN A 227 -15.95 16.88 -2.25
CA GLN A 227 -15.31 17.53 -3.37
C GLN A 227 -13.87 17.97 -3.04
N ARG A 228 -13.62 18.48 -1.82
CA ARG A 228 -12.27 18.83 -1.36
C ARG A 228 -11.35 17.61 -1.32
N LEU A 229 -11.85 16.49 -0.79
CA LEU A 229 -11.11 15.24 -0.72
C LEU A 229 -10.85 14.65 -2.12
N ASN A 230 -11.84 14.71 -3.01
CA ASN A 230 -11.68 14.27 -4.41
C ASN A 230 -10.59 15.05 -5.15
N ARG A 231 -10.51 16.37 -4.98
CA ARG A 231 -9.44 17.18 -5.59
C ARG A 231 -8.04 16.76 -5.12
N LEU A 232 -7.89 16.43 -3.82
CA LEU A 232 -6.65 15.88 -3.29
C LEU A 232 -6.32 14.54 -3.97
N CYS A 233 -7.33 13.67 -4.08
CA CYS A 233 -7.19 12.35 -4.70
C CYS A 233 -6.84 12.44 -6.20
N ASP A 234 -7.38 13.42 -6.91
CA ASP A 234 -7.07 13.66 -8.33
C ASP A 234 -5.63 14.14 -8.51
N GLY A 235 -5.14 14.99 -7.59
CA GLY A 235 -3.73 15.41 -7.55
C GLY A 235 -2.76 14.24 -7.34
N LEU A 236 -3.16 13.22 -6.57
CA LEU A 236 -2.38 11.97 -6.40
C LEU A 236 -2.34 11.11 -7.67
N GLY A 237 -3.37 11.18 -8.52
CA GLY A 237 -3.41 10.47 -9.82
C GLY A 237 -2.51 11.09 -10.89
N GLY A 238 -2.10 12.35 -10.76
CA GLY A 238 -1.18 13.01 -11.69
C GLY A 238 0.25 12.45 -11.72
N ALA A 239 0.58 11.54 -10.80
CA ALA A 239 1.86 10.81 -10.81
C ALA A 239 1.91 9.65 -11.83
N GLU A 240 0.79 9.36 -12.49
CA GLU A 240 0.63 8.21 -13.39
C GLU A 240 0.99 8.51 -14.87
N VAL A 241 1.39 9.75 -15.22
CA VAL A 241 1.64 10.17 -16.61
C VAL A 241 3.12 10.24 -16.92
#